data_8b52e7592a03d7ea4bed48cfecbef5ca
#
_entry.id   8b52e7592a03d7ea4bed48cfecbef5ca
#
_cell.length_a   1.000
_cell.length_b   1.000
_cell.length_c   1.000
_cell.angle_alpha   90.00
_cell.angle_beta   90.00
_cell.angle_gamma   90.00
#
_symmetry.space_group_name_H-M   'P 1'
#
loop_
_entity.id
_entity.type
_entity.pdbx_description
1 polymer ?
#
loop_
_entity_poly.entity_id
_entity_poly.type
_entity_poly.pdbx_seq_one_letter_code
_entity_poly.pdbx_strand_id
1 'polypeptide(L)'
;MARKPIAADTKPAPERRSAAQFLPDVQTIASLKEAARGCEGCDLYLGATQTVFGAGKRTARVMLVGEQPGNEEDLKGKPFVGPAGKLLDRALEDAGLDRDETYVTNVVKHFKWEKRGKNRIHKKPNAEEIRACLPWLHAELQVLRPQVLVCLGATAAQALLGRDFRVTTQRGKVLRSELAEYVVATVHPSSILRQQTSEDRERELHALIADLRVVAGLLSGDS
;
A
#
# COMPACT_ATOMS: atom_id res chain seq x y z
N MET A 1 -7.41 -57.86 -21.69
CA MET A 1 -8.15 -57.13 -20.64
C MET A 1 -7.73 -55.66 -20.68
N ALA A 2 -8.54 -54.80 -21.28
CA ALA A 2 -8.24 -53.39 -21.43
C ALA A 2 -8.66 -52.62 -20.15
N ARG A 3 -7.74 -51.89 -19.53
CA ARG A 3 -8.02 -51.03 -18.39
C ARG A 3 -8.77 -49.77 -18.88
N LYS A 4 -9.97 -49.52 -18.32
CA LYS A 4 -10.73 -48.28 -18.50
C LYS A 4 -9.93 -47.13 -17.89
N PRO A 5 -9.86 -45.97 -18.57
CA PRO A 5 -9.30 -44.74 -17.96
C PRO A 5 -10.25 -44.21 -16.87
N ILE A 6 -9.68 -43.97 -15.69
CA ILE A 6 -10.38 -43.29 -14.59
C ILE A 6 -10.43 -41.80 -14.96
N ALA A 7 -11.63 -41.32 -15.27
CA ALA A 7 -11.88 -39.88 -15.40
C ALA A 7 -11.67 -39.23 -14.03
N ALA A 8 -10.63 -38.41 -13.90
CA ALA A 8 -10.44 -37.55 -12.72
C ALA A 8 -11.51 -36.44 -12.75
N ASP A 9 -12.48 -36.59 -11.87
CA ASP A 9 -13.51 -35.55 -11.60
C ASP A 9 -12.82 -34.38 -10.87
N THR A 10 -12.17 -33.51 -11.61
CA THR A 10 -11.59 -32.26 -11.08
C THR A 10 -12.70 -31.26 -10.85
N LYS A 11 -13.29 -31.32 -9.65
CA LYS A 11 -14.13 -30.26 -9.13
C LYS A 11 -13.36 -28.95 -9.26
N PRO A 12 -13.89 -27.90 -9.94
CA PRO A 12 -13.18 -26.63 -10.03
C PRO A 12 -12.92 -26.12 -8.61
N ALA A 13 -11.68 -25.70 -8.36
CA ALA A 13 -11.33 -25.08 -7.08
C ALA A 13 -12.29 -23.91 -6.81
N PRO A 14 -12.80 -23.73 -5.58
CA PRO A 14 -13.71 -22.64 -5.28
C PRO A 14 -13.06 -21.32 -5.71
N GLU A 15 -13.82 -20.53 -6.46
CA GLU A 15 -13.38 -19.24 -6.97
C GLU A 15 -12.96 -18.37 -5.77
N ARG A 16 -11.66 -18.05 -5.71
CA ARG A 16 -11.11 -17.33 -4.55
C ARG A 16 -11.65 -15.90 -4.58
N ARG A 17 -12.31 -15.47 -3.50
CA ARG A 17 -12.77 -14.10 -3.35
C ARG A 17 -11.66 -13.11 -3.64
N SER A 18 -11.97 -12.05 -4.38
CA SER A 18 -11.02 -11.03 -4.83
C SER A 18 -11.73 -9.71 -5.03
N ALA A 19 -11.01 -8.62 -4.83
CA ALA A 19 -11.47 -7.27 -5.15
C ALA A 19 -11.77 -7.07 -6.64
N ALA A 20 -11.25 -7.92 -7.52
CA ALA A 20 -11.52 -7.86 -8.96
C ALA A 20 -13.02 -7.93 -9.30
N GLN A 21 -13.82 -8.64 -8.49
CA GLN A 21 -15.26 -8.78 -8.66
C GLN A 21 -16.04 -7.49 -8.36
N PHE A 22 -15.39 -6.50 -7.74
CA PHE A 22 -15.98 -5.22 -7.33
C PHE A 22 -15.50 -4.04 -8.17
N LEU A 23 -14.57 -4.26 -9.10
CA LEU A 23 -14.07 -3.20 -9.97
C LEU A 23 -15.20 -2.72 -10.90
N PRO A 24 -15.41 -1.39 -11.03
CA PRO A 24 -16.39 -0.85 -11.97
C PRO A 24 -15.87 -0.94 -13.42
N ASP A 25 -16.80 -0.99 -14.39
CA ASP A 25 -16.48 -1.02 -15.82
C ASP A 25 -15.70 0.24 -16.24
N VAL A 26 -16.12 1.41 -15.76
CA VAL A 26 -15.41 2.68 -15.99
C VAL A 26 -14.56 3.03 -14.78
N GLN A 27 -13.26 2.98 -14.96
CA GLN A 27 -12.30 3.19 -13.88
C GLN A 27 -11.79 4.63 -13.85
N THR A 28 -12.24 5.36 -12.84
CA THR A 28 -11.72 6.65 -12.39
C THR A 28 -11.43 6.53 -10.89
N ILE A 29 -10.60 7.40 -10.32
CA ILE A 29 -10.37 7.38 -8.86
C ILE A 29 -11.69 7.52 -8.09
N ALA A 30 -12.63 8.31 -8.59
CA ALA A 30 -13.94 8.50 -7.97
C ALA A 30 -14.80 7.21 -8.02
N SER A 31 -14.92 6.58 -9.19
CA SER A 31 -15.70 5.34 -9.34
C SER A 31 -15.08 4.16 -8.60
N LEU A 32 -13.74 4.03 -8.61
CA LEU A 32 -13.02 3.02 -7.83
C LEU A 32 -13.25 3.19 -6.33
N LYS A 33 -13.15 4.43 -5.84
CA LYS A 33 -13.38 4.74 -4.42
C LYS A 33 -14.83 4.44 -3.99
N GLU A 34 -15.80 4.76 -4.82
CA GLU A 34 -17.21 4.47 -4.54
C GLU A 34 -17.48 2.96 -4.52
N ALA A 35 -17.01 2.24 -5.55
CA ALA A 35 -17.17 0.79 -5.62
C ALA A 35 -16.46 0.06 -4.48
N ALA A 36 -15.31 0.55 -4.04
CA ALA A 36 -14.55 -0.04 -2.94
C ALA A 36 -15.28 -0.01 -1.58
N ARG A 37 -16.27 0.87 -1.39
CA ARG A 37 -17.08 0.93 -0.16
C ARG A 37 -17.83 -0.36 0.14
N GLY A 38 -18.26 -1.06 -0.90
CA GLY A 38 -18.95 -2.35 -0.79
C GLY A 38 -18.04 -3.57 -0.99
N CYS A 39 -16.71 -3.41 -0.91
CA CYS A 39 -15.80 -4.51 -1.18
C CYS A 39 -15.80 -5.58 -0.09
N GLU A 40 -16.19 -6.79 -0.46
CA GLU A 40 -16.16 -8.01 0.36
C GLU A 40 -15.16 -9.05 -0.19
N GLY A 41 -14.15 -8.60 -0.93
CA GLY A 41 -13.17 -9.45 -1.61
C GLY A 41 -12.26 -10.28 -0.67
N CYS A 42 -12.24 -10.00 0.64
CA CYS A 42 -11.56 -10.77 1.67
C CYS A 42 -12.24 -10.52 3.02
N ASP A 43 -12.00 -11.37 4.04
CA ASP A 43 -12.70 -11.30 5.34
C ASP A 43 -12.34 -10.06 6.20
N LEU A 44 -11.40 -9.22 5.78
CA LEU A 44 -11.02 -8.04 6.55
C LEU A 44 -12.16 -7.01 6.66
N TYR A 45 -13.10 -6.98 5.70
CA TYR A 45 -14.26 -6.08 5.77
C TYR A 45 -15.14 -6.36 6.99
N LEU A 46 -15.20 -7.62 7.48
CA LEU A 46 -16.01 -8.00 8.65
C LEU A 46 -15.54 -7.32 9.95
N GLY A 47 -14.25 -7.03 10.05
CA GLY A 47 -13.65 -6.44 11.25
C GLY A 47 -13.35 -4.96 11.13
N ALA A 48 -13.28 -4.41 9.92
CA ALA A 48 -13.00 -3.01 9.67
C ALA A 48 -14.25 -2.15 9.85
N THR A 49 -14.06 -0.87 10.18
CA THR A 49 -15.17 0.10 10.27
C THR A 49 -15.64 0.50 8.88
N GLN A 50 -14.69 0.63 7.95
CA GLN A 50 -14.95 1.02 6.57
C GLN A 50 -13.74 0.73 5.66
N THR A 51 -13.96 0.81 4.35
CA THR A 51 -12.87 0.81 3.38
C THR A 51 -12.10 2.14 3.44
N VAL A 52 -10.78 2.08 3.50
CA VAL A 52 -9.89 3.23 3.41
C VAL A 52 -9.21 3.22 2.04
N PHE A 53 -9.78 3.96 1.10
CA PHE A 53 -9.25 4.10 -0.26
C PHE A 53 -8.17 5.17 -0.31
N GLY A 54 -7.42 5.21 -1.43
CA GLY A 54 -6.38 6.21 -1.62
C GLY A 54 -6.91 7.65 -1.68
N ALA A 55 -6.03 8.60 -1.43
CA ALA A 55 -6.32 10.03 -1.41
C ALA A 55 -5.15 10.85 -1.96
N GLY A 56 -5.47 11.93 -2.69
CA GLY A 56 -4.54 12.86 -3.31
C GLY A 56 -5.05 13.38 -4.64
N LYS A 57 -4.25 14.20 -5.31
CA LYS A 57 -4.59 14.74 -6.63
C LYS A 57 -4.57 13.65 -7.69
N ARG A 58 -5.47 13.70 -8.66
CA ARG A 58 -5.49 12.81 -9.83
C ARG A 58 -4.25 12.98 -10.72
N THR A 59 -3.64 14.15 -10.66
CA THR A 59 -2.45 14.52 -11.42
C THR A 59 -1.16 14.33 -10.62
N ALA A 60 -1.25 13.65 -9.48
CA ALA A 60 -0.09 13.39 -8.63
C ALA A 60 0.99 12.61 -9.40
N ARG A 61 2.20 13.18 -9.44
CA ARG A 61 3.37 12.54 -10.07
C ARG A 61 4.00 11.50 -9.15
N VAL A 62 3.73 11.57 -7.85
CA VAL A 62 4.23 10.64 -6.83
C VAL A 62 3.07 9.89 -6.20
N MET A 63 3.17 8.57 -6.17
CA MET A 63 2.24 7.71 -5.45
C MET A 63 2.96 6.97 -4.32
N LEU A 64 2.50 7.16 -3.09
CA LEU A 64 3.05 6.48 -1.91
C LEU A 64 2.11 5.35 -1.48
N VAL A 65 2.67 4.16 -1.32
CA VAL A 65 1.91 2.93 -1.01
C VAL A 65 2.39 2.34 0.31
N GLY A 66 1.51 2.32 1.31
CA GLY A 66 1.73 1.64 2.59
C GLY A 66 1.18 0.21 2.61
N GLU A 67 1.15 -0.39 3.80
CA GLU A 67 0.68 -1.77 4.02
C GLU A 67 -0.85 -1.85 4.08
N GLN A 68 -1.46 -1.23 5.06
CA GLN A 68 -2.90 -1.21 5.34
C GLN A 68 -3.25 0.01 6.21
N PRO A 69 -4.53 0.39 6.32
CA PRO A 69 -4.98 1.41 7.25
C PRO A 69 -4.61 1.07 8.70
N GLY A 70 -4.35 2.09 9.52
CA GLY A 70 -4.32 1.97 10.98
C GLY A 70 -5.69 2.25 11.59
N ASN A 71 -5.75 2.30 12.93
CA ASN A 71 -7.00 2.56 13.66
C ASN A 71 -7.61 3.93 13.34
N GLU A 72 -6.79 4.99 13.28
CA GLU A 72 -7.27 6.33 12.96
C GLU A 72 -7.79 6.43 11.53
N GLU A 73 -7.10 5.78 10.60
CA GLU A 73 -7.49 5.71 9.19
C GLU A 73 -8.81 4.98 9.01
N ASP A 74 -8.99 3.84 9.70
CA ASP A 74 -10.20 3.02 9.67
C ASP A 74 -11.43 3.80 10.20
N LEU A 75 -11.23 4.60 11.27
CA LEU A 75 -12.29 5.44 11.84
C LEU A 75 -12.63 6.63 10.95
N LYS A 76 -11.62 7.27 10.34
CA LYS A 76 -11.79 8.51 9.55
C LYS A 76 -12.04 8.28 8.05
N GLY A 77 -11.81 7.06 7.56
CA GLY A 77 -11.95 6.71 6.13
C GLY A 77 -10.94 7.39 5.22
N LYS A 78 -9.80 7.85 5.76
CA LYS A 78 -8.74 8.53 5.01
C LYS A 78 -7.37 7.90 5.30
N PRO A 79 -6.52 7.64 4.29
CA PRO A 79 -5.19 7.05 4.48
C PRO A 79 -4.23 8.06 5.12
N PHE A 80 -3.30 7.56 5.93
CA PHE A 80 -2.20 8.31 6.53
C PHE A 80 -2.63 9.56 7.35
N VAL A 81 -3.68 9.44 8.16
CA VAL A 81 -4.16 10.52 9.07
C VAL A 81 -3.77 10.32 10.53
N GLY A 82 -3.22 9.17 10.87
CA GLY A 82 -2.70 8.83 12.19
C GLY A 82 -1.24 9.27 12.41
N PRO A 83 -0.61 8.82 13.50
CA PRO A 83 0.77 9.21 13.84
C PRO A 83 1.81 8.91 12.76
N ALA A 84 1.67 7.78 12.04
CA ALA A 84 2.55 7.43 10.92
C ALA A 84 2.40 8.39 9.73
N GLY A 85 1.17 8.86 9.47
CA GLY A 85 0.89 9.85 8.44
C GLY A 85 1.50 11.21 8.78
N LYS A 86 1.36 11.68 10.01
CA LYS A 86 1.99 12.94 10.47
C LYS A 86 3.52 12.90 10.34
N LEU A 87 4.15 11.75 10.62
CA LEU A 87 5.58 11.58 10.42
C LEU A 87 5.94 11.60 8.94
N LEU A 88 5.12 10.98 8.09
CA LEU A 88 5.29 11.01 6.65
C LEU A 88 5.17 12.42 6.09
N ASP A 89 4.15 13.18 6.51
CA ASP A 89 3.94 14.57 6.07
C ASP A 89 5.18 15.43 6.36
N ARG A 90 5.72 15.34 7.60
CA ARG A 90 6.97 16.01 7.97
C ARG A 90 8.15 15.56 7.11
N ALA A 91 8.30 14.25 6.88
CA ALA A 91 9.42 13.72 6.08
C ALA A 91 9.33 14.15 4.61
N LEU A 92 8.13 14.29 4.04
CA LEU A 92 7.90 14.82 2.69
C LEU A 92 8.30 16.30 2.61
N GLU A 93 7.85 17.13 3.58
CA GLU A 93 8.22 18.54 3.69
C GLU A 93 9.74 18.72 3.78
N ASP A 94 10.40 17.99 4.69
CA ASP A 94 11.86 18.04 4.89
C ASP A 94 12.64 17.51 3.65
N ALA A 95 12.00 16.71 2.80
CA ALA A 95 12.55 16.23 1.53
C ALA A 95 12.26 17.14 0.35
N GLY A 96 11.49 18.23 0.51
CA GLY A 96 11.09 19.14 -0.55
C GLY A 96 9.96 18.60 -1.45
N LEU A 97 9.16 17.65 -0.97
CA LEU A 97 8.00 17.10 -1.64
C LEU A 97 6.72 17.68 -1.05
N ASP A 98 5.91 18.34 -1.88
CA ASP A 98 4.59 18.82 -1.45
C ASP A 98 3.64 17.65 -1.25
N ARG A 99 3.14 17.50 -0.01
CA ARG A 99 2.16 16.47 0.35
C ARG A 99 0.89 16.54 -0.50
N ASP A 100 0.47 17.75 -0.87
CA ASP A 100 -0.72 17.98 -1.68
C ASP A 100 -0.52 17.62 -3.16
N GLU A 101 0.73 17.47 -3.62
CA GLU A 101 1.09 16.98 -4.96
C GLU A 101 1.29 15.46 -5.00
N THR A 102 1.05 14.76 -3.89
CA THR A 102 1.19 13.32 -3.80
C THR A 102 -0.16 12.61 -3.72
N TYR A 103 -0.19 11.35 -4.12
CA TYR A 103 -1.30 10.42 -3.87
C TYR A 103 -0.83 9.35 -2.88
N VAL A 104 -1.59 9.10 -1.84
CA VAL A 104 -1.27 8.09 -0.83
C VAL A 104 -2.33 7.01 -0.78
N THR A 105 -1.90 5.77 -0.65
CA THR A 105 -2.77 4.61 -0.53
C THR A 105 -2.08 3.47 0.23
N ASN A 106 -2.74 2.33 0.33
CA ASN A 106 -2.20 1.12 0.92
C ASN A 106 -2.44 -0.08 -0.01
N VAL A 107 -1.65 -1.14 0.15
CA VAL A 107 -1.86 -2.43 -0.53
C VAL A 107 -3.22 -3.01 -0.16
N VAL A 108 -3.58 -2.97 1.13
CA VAL A 108 -4.85 -3.47 1.67
C VAL A 108 -5.73 -2.29 2.08
N LYS A 109 -7.03 -2.35 1.74
CA LYS A 109 -7.97 -1.24 1.94
C LYS A 109 -8.77 -1.33 3.25
N HIS A 110 -8.69 -2.44 3.97
CA HIS A 110 -9.35 -2.65 5.26
C HIS A 110 -8.34 -2.85 6.38
N PHE A 111 -8.65 -2.36 7.58
CA PHE A 111 -7.81 -2.49 8.75
C PHE A 111 -7.89 -3.90 9.34
N LYS A 112 -6.77 -4.60 9.36
CA LYS A 112 -6.62 -5.87 10.08
C LYS A 112 -6.17 -5.63 11.51
N TRP A 113 -6.95 -6.09 12.47
CA TRP A 113 -6.66 -5.92 13.88
C TRP A 113 -7.13 -7.10 14.73
N GLU A 114 -6.60 -7.19 15.94
CA GLU A 114 -7.11 -8.08 16.99
C GLU A 114 -7.49 -7.26 18.23
N LYS A 115 -8.49 -7.73 18.95
CA LYS A 115 -8.92 -7.10 20.20
C LYS A 115 -7.97 -7.47 21.33
N ARG A 116 -7.43 -6.45 22.02
CA ARG A 116 -6.63 -6.63 23.22
C ARG A 116 -7.14 -5.68 24.30
N GLY A 117 -7.94 -6.21 25.22
CA GLY A 117 -8.68 -5.37 26.19
C GLY A 117 -9.65 -4.43 25.48
N LYS A 118 -9.49 -3.12 25.67
CA LYS A 118 -10.29 -2.06 25.01
C LYS A 118 -9.69 -1.59 23.68
N ASN A 119 -8.50 -2.06 23.30
CA ASN A 119 -7.76 -1.56 22.15
C ASN A 119 -7.87 -2.51 20.95
N ARG A 120 -7.86 -1.93 19.75
CA ARG A 120 -7.68 -2.61 18.47
C ARG A 120 -6.19 -2.60 18.12
N ILE A 121 -5.55 -3.76 18.19
CA ILE A 121 -4.11 -3.89 17.92
C ILE A 121 -3.90 -4.32 16.47
N HIS A 122 -3.12 -3.55 15.75
CA HIS A 122 -2.73 -3.82 14.37
C HIS A 122 -2.16 -5.22 14.19
N LYS A 123 -2.66 -5.94 13.19
CA LYS A 123 -2.16 -7.24 12.73
C LYS A 123 -1.72 -7.13 11.28
N LYS A 124 -0.59 -7.71 10.94
CA LYS A 124 -0.12 -7.74 9.55
C LYS A 124 -1.08 -8.54 8.66
N PRO A 125 -1.47 -8.03 7.47
CA PRO A 125 -2.23 -8.81 6.51
C PRO A 125 -1.44 -10.03 6.03
N ASN A 126 -2.14 -11.15 5.80
CA ASN A 126 -1.54 -12.35 5.23
C ASN A 126 -1.46 -12.26 3.69
N ALA A 127 -0.79 -13.24 3.08
CA ALA A 127 -0.59 -13.24 1.63
C ALA A 127 -1.90 -13.36 0.82
N GLU A 128 -2.94 -14.02 1.38
CA GLU A 128 -4.23 -14.17 0.71
C GLU A 128 -5.03 -12.87 0.74
N GLU A 129 -5.04 -12.16 1.87
CA GLU A 129 -5.67 -10.84 2.03
C GLU A 129 -5.01 -9.80 1.13
N ILE A 130 -3.67 -9.80 1.07
CA ILE A 130 -2.91 -8.93 0.16
C ILE A 130 -3.31 -9.22 -1.28
N ARG A 131 -3.24 -10.48 -1.72
CA ARG A 131 -3.58 -10.88 -3.10
C ARG A 131 -5.02 -10.51 -3.46
N ALA A 132 -5.97 -10.74 -2.54
CA ALA A 132 -7.38 -10.42 -2.76
C ALA A 132 -7.62 -8.92 -2.94
N CYS A 133 -6.82 -8.07 -2.28
CA CYS A 133 -6.97 -6.60 -2.31
C CYS A 133 -6.15 -5.92 -3.43
N LEU A 134 -5.11 -6.56 -3.96
CA LEU A 134 -4.24 -6.00 -5.02
C LEU A 134 -4.97 -5.44 -6.25
N PRO A 135 -6.11 -5.98 -6.71
CA PRO A 135 -6.82 -5.40 -7.85
C PRO A 135 -7.17 -3.92 -7.67
N TRP A 136 -7.51 -3.47 -6.45
CA TRP A 136 -7.72 -2.04 -6.17
C TRP A 136 -6.47 -1.22 -6.39
N LEU A 137 -5.32 -1.67 -5.87
CA LEU A 137 -4.05 -0.96 -6.03
C LEU A 137 -3.61 -0.89 -7.49
N HIS A 138 -3.77 -1.98 -8.25
CA HIS A 138 -3.45 -1.99 -9.67
C HIS A 138 -4.37 -1.05 -10.45
N ALA A 139 -5.66 -0.99 -10.14
CA ALA A 139 -6.59 -0.05 -10.75
C ALA A 139 -6.22 1.42 -10.42
N GLU A 140 -5.81 1.73 -9.18
CA GLU A 140 -5.30 3.05 -8.83
C GLU A 140 -4.06 3.41 -9.65
N LEU A 141 -3.08 2.50 -9.78
CA LEU A 141 -1.87 2.69 -10.58
C LEU A 141 -2.17 2.94 -12.07
N GLN A 142 -3.10 2.16 -12.63
CA GLN A 142 -3.53 2.30 -14.04
C GLN A 142 -4.20 3.64 -14.32
N VAL A 143 -5.01 4.15 -13.38
CA VAL A 143 -5.72 5.43 -13.54
C VAL A 143 -4.79 6.62 -13.30
N LEU A 144 -3.91 6.55 -12.30
CA LEU A 144 -3.02 7.66 -11.92
C LEU A 144 -1.79 7.76 -12.81
N ARG A 145 -1.19 6.63 -13.18
CA ARG A 145 0.07 6.55 -13.93
C ARG A 145 1.15 7.46 -13.34
N PRO A 146 1.51 7.28 -12.05
CA PRO A 146 2.48 8.14 -11.42
C PRO A 146 3.84 8.02 -12.10
N GLN A 147 4.63 9.09 -12.11
CA GLN A 147 6.02 9.05 -12.56
C GLN A 147 6.88 8.27 -11.56
N VAL A 148 6.66 8.50 -10.27
CA VAL A 148 7.41 7.84 -9.20
C VAL A 148 6.46 7.10 -8.27
N LEU A 149 6.70 5.81 -8.08
CA LEU A 149 6.02 4.94 -7.12
C LEU A 149 6.93 4.74 -5.90
N VAL A 150 6.44 5.07 -4.71
CA VAL A 150 7.18 4.90 -3.45
C VAL A 150 6.52 3.80 -2.61
N CYS A 151 7.25 2.71 -2.38
CA CYS A 151 6.82 1.61 -1.51
C CYS A 151 7.25 1.89 -0.07
N LEU A 152 6.30 2.15 0.82
CA LEU A 152 6.54 2.39 2.25
C LEU A 152 6.47 1.06 3.03
N GLY A 153 7.65 0.50 3.33
CA GLY A 153 7.81 -0.73 4.09
C GLY A 153 7.84 -2.00 3.25
N ALA A 154 8.21 -3.11 3.90
CA ALA A 154 8.45 -4.39 3.25
C ALA A 154 7.18 -4.98 2.61
N THR A 155 6.00 -4.80 3.20
CA THR A 155 4.76 -5.37 2.66
C THR A 155 4.41 -4.74 1.32
N ALA A 156 4.47 -3.41 1.20
CA ALA A 156 4.23 -2.71 -0.07
C ALA A 156 5.28 -3.07 -1.12
N ALA A 157 6.56 -3.05 -0.74
CA ALA A 157 7.65 -3.40 -1.63
C ALA A 157 7.54 -4.85 -2.15
N GLN A 158 7.26 -5.82 -1.26
CA GLN A 158 7.12 -7.22 -1.66
C GLN A 158 5.86 -7.50 -2.48
N ALA A 159 4.78 -6.77 -2.24
CA ALA A 159 3.55 -6.89 -3.02
C ALA A 159 3.71 -6.42 -4.47
N LEU A 160 4.56 -5.42 -4.72
CA LEU A 160 4.73 -4.76 -6.01
C LEU A 160 6.03 -5.15 -6.75
N LEU A 161 7.11 -5.44 -6.02
CA LEU A 161 8.44 -5.72 -6.57
C LEU A 161 8.87 -7.20 -6.43
N GLY A 162 8.03 -8.00 -5.78
CA GLY A 162 8.31 -9.42 -5.59
C GLY A 162 8.77 -9.79 -4.18
N ARG A 163 8.53 -11.05 -3.80
CA ARG A 163 8.72 -11.57 -2.43
C ARG A 163 10.16 -11.49 -1.92
N ASP A 164 11.13 -11.49 -2.83
CA ASP A 164 12.55 -11.47 -2.50
C ASP A 164 13.10 -10.07 -2.24
N PHE A 165 12.27 -9.03 -2.45
CA PHE A 165 12.68 -7.66 -2.18
C PHE A 165 12.92 -7.43 -0.68
N ARG A 166 14.06 -6.81 -0.35
CA ARG A 166 14.50 -6.52 1.03
C ARG A 166 14.72 -5.02 1.22
N VAL A 167 13.78 -4.36 1.87
CA VAL A 167 13.86 -2.90 2.16
C VAL A 167 15.13 -2.56 2.93
N THR A 168 15.58 -3.42 3.86
CA THR A 168 16.77 -3.19 4.69
C THR A 168 18.07 -3.00 3.90
N THR A 169 18.16 -3.57 2.69
CA THR A 169 19.38 -3.53 1.86
C THR A 169 19.16 -2.80 0.52
N GLN A 170 17.91 -2.53 0.16
CA GLN A 170 17.55 -2.00 -1.16
C GLN A 170 16.78 -0.67 -1.08
N ARG A 171 16.58 -0.12 0.14
CA ARG A 171 15.92 1.19 0.32
C ARG A 171 16.71 2.30 -0.37
N GLY A 172 16.00 3.33 -0.80
CA GLY A 172 16.58 4.52 -1.45
C GLY A 172 17.13 4.29 -2.85
N LYS A 173 17.16 3.05 -3.35
CA LYS A 173 17.62 2.75 -4.71
C LYS A 173 16.51 3.00 -5.71
N VAL A 174 16.85 3.64 -6.83
CA VAL A 174 15.92 3.87 -7.94
C VAL A 174 15.86 2.61 -8.81
N LEU A 175 14.65 2.13 -9.05
CA LEU A 175 14.37 0.98 -9.90
C LEU A 175 13.51 1.42 -11.08
N ARG A 176 13.61 0.72 -12.22
CA ARG A 176 12.68 0.82 -13.36
C ARG A 176 11.65 -0.30 -13.27
N SER A 177 10.39 -0.02 -13.57
CA SER A 177 9.32 -1.00 -13.51
C SER A 177 8.20 -0.65 -14.50
N GLU A 178 7.40 -1.63 -14.90
CA GLU A 178 6.18 -1.40 -15.67
C GLU A 178 5.08 -0.68 -14.86
N LEU A 179 5.22 -0.64 -13.52
CA LEU A 179 4.26 0.01 -12.63
C LEU A 179 4.37 1.54 -12.64
N ALA A 180 5.57 2.07 -12.83
CA ALA A 180 5.90 3.49 -12.93
C ALA A 180 7.29 3.66 -13.54
N GLU A 181 7.59 4.84 -14.08
CA GLU A 181 8.90 5.12 -14.64
C GLU A 181 10.03 4.89 -13.61
N TYR A 182 9.78 5.29 -12.37
CA TYR A 182 10.71 5.07 -11.26
C TYR A 182 9.98 4.45 -10.08
N VAL A 183 10.64 3.50 -9.41
CA VAL A 183 10.15 2.92 -8.16
C VAL A 183 11.24 3.04 -7.10
N VAL A 184 10.87 3.55 -5.93
CA VAL A 184 11.74 3.65 -4.76
C VAL A 184 11.07 2.95 -3.59
N ALA A 185 11.80 2.14 -2.84
CA ALA A 185 11.30 1.57 -1.60
C ALA A 185 12.03 2.17 -0.41
N THR A 186 11.31 2.40 0.69
CA THR A 186 11.87 2.88 1.95
C THR A 186 11.15 2.24 3.13
N VAL A 187 11.54 2.59 4.35
CA VAL A 187 10.88 2.10 5.56
C VAL A 187 9.47 2.66 5.71
N HIS A 188 8.59 1.92 6.38
CA HIS A 188 7.28 2.46 6.72
C HIS A 188 7.41 3.42 7.92
N PRO A 189 6.79 4.61 7.91
CA PRO A 189 6.91 5.58 9.01
C PRO A 189 6.56 5.01 10.39
N SER A 190 5.62 4.06 10.46
CA SER A 190 5.29 3.39 11.73
C SER A 190 6.45 2.59 12.34
N SER A 191 7.44 2.15 11.56
CA SER A 191 8.62 1.46 12.10
C SER A 191 9.54 2.42 12.85
N ILE A 192 9.60 3.67 12.41
CA ILE A 192 10.33 4.75 13.08
C ILE A 192 9.71 5.06 14.45
N LEU A 193 8.37 5.14 14.50
CA LEU A 193 7.63 5.39 15.74
C LEU A 193 7.80 4.27 16.78
N ARG A 194 8.19 3.06 16.36
CA ARG A 194 8.44 1.91 17.26
C ARG A 194 9.88 1.80 17.74
N GLN A 195 10.78 2.69 17.31
CA GLN A 195 12.16 2.72 17.81
C GLN A 195 12.18 3.04 19.31
N GLN A 196 13.06 2.35 20.04
CA GLN A 196 13.11 2.43 21.50
C GLN A 196 13.76 3.73 22.00
N THR A 197 14.79 4.19 21.29
CA THR A 197 15.52 5.41 21.68
C THR A 197 15.15 6.60 20.78
N SER A 198 15.35 7.82 21.25
CA SER A 198 15.21 9.05 20.48
C SER A 198 16.23 9.11 19.36
N GLU A 199 17.47 8.70 19.63
CA GLU A 199 18.57 8.69 18.67
C GLU A 199 18.29 7.75 17.50
N ASP A 200 17.80 6.53 17.76
CA ASP A 200 17.41 5.59 16.71
C ASP A 200 16.26 6.13 15.87
N ARG A 201 15.29 6.77 16.52
CA ARG A 201 14.15 7.37 15.84
C ARG A 201 14.58 8.50 14.91
N GLU A 202 15.47 9.37 15.38
CA GLU A 202 15.98 10.49 14.59
C GLU A 202 16.83 9.99 13.41
N ARG A 203 17.72 9.03 13.65
CA ARG A 203 18.53 8.40 12.60
C ARG A 203 17.65 7.79 11.49
N GLU A 204 16.63 7.03 11.87
CA GLU A 204 15.73 6.40 10.89
C GLU A 204 14.84 7.43 10.17
N LEU A 205 14.47 8.53 10.83
CA LEU A 205 13.77 9.64 10.19
C LEU A 205 14.66 10.33 9.16
N HIS A 206 15.91 10.65 9.50
CA HIS A 206 16.86 11.22 8.55
C HIS A 206 17.09 10.30 7.34
N ALA A 207 17.16 9.00 7.56
CA ALA A 207 17.30 8.03 6.49
C ALA A 207 16.03 7.97 5.60
N LEU A 208 14.83 8.09 6.17
CA LEU A 208 13.59 8.21 5.39
C LEU A 208 13.58 9.49 4.55
N ILE A 209 13.97 10.63 5.13
CA ILE A 209 14.07 11.92 4.41
C ILE A 209 15.08 11.81 3.27
N ALA A 210 16.23 11.17 3.48
CA ALA A 210 17.23 10.97 2.43
C ALA A 210 16.67 10.13 1.26
N ASP A 211 15.94 9.04 1.54
CA ASP A 211 15.29 8.24 0.50
C ASP A 211 14.22 9.07 -0.27
N LEU A 212 13.46 9.93 0.42
CA LEU A 212 12.46 10.80 -0.21
C LEU A 212 13.11 11.94 -1.03
N ARG A 213 14.30 12.42 -0.66
CA ARG A 213 15.07 13.38 -1.49
C ARG A 213 15.47 12.79 -2.82
N VAL A 214 15.77 11.47 -2.87
CA VAL A 214 15.97 10.79 -4.16
C VAL A 214 14.72 10.94 -5.03
N VAL A 215 13.51 10.78 -4.45
CA VAL A 215 12.25 10.96 -5.18
C VAL A 215 12.08 12.40 -5.67
N ALA A 216 12.41 13.40 -4.85
CA ALA A 216 12.36 14.81 -5.25
C ALA A 216 13.29 15.10 -6.45
N GLY A 217 14.53 14.57 -6.43
CA GLY A 217 15.48 14.68 -7.53
C GLY A 217 14.95 14.09 -8.85
N LEU A 218 14.25 12.95 -8.79
CA LEU A 218 13.63 12.35 -9.99
C LEU A 218 12.53 13.21 -10.61
N LEU A 219 11.88 14.07 -9.83
CA LEU A 219 10.82 14.96 -10.31
C LEU A 219 11.39 16.25 -10.95
N SER A 220 12.52 16.72 -10.46
CA SER A 220 13.20 17.93 -11.00
C SER A 220 14.04 17.66 -12.25
N GLY A 221 14.30 16.41 -12.59
CA GLY A 221 15.13 16.06 -13.75
C GLY A 221 16.64 16.17 -13.48
N ASP A 222 17.04 16.30 -12.22
CA ASP A 222 18.45 16.40 -11.77
C ASP A 222 19.07 15.01 -11.51
N SER A 223 18.91 14.06 -12.45
CA SER A 223 19.39 12.68 -12.31
C SER A 223 20.51 12.36 -13.29
#